data_c019cd89b75236429cce8350bf4c3821
#
_entry.id   c019cd89b75236429cce8350bf4c3821
#
_cell.length_a   1.000
_cell.length_b   1.000
_cell.length_c   1.000
_cell.angle_alpha   90.00
_cell.angle_beta   90.00
_cell.angle_gamma   90.00
#
_symmetry.space_group_name_H-M   'P 1'
#
loop_
_entity.id
_entity.type
_entity.pdbx_description
1 polymer ?
#
loop_
_entity_poly.entity_id
_entity_poly.type
_entity_poly.pdbx_seq_one_letter_code
_entity_poly.pdbx_strand_id
1 'polypeptide(L)'
;GCTGLTSITIPNNVTTIEERVFSGCTNLKSISVSHDNTHYADIDGVLTNKNKTELIIYPYAKSQNYTIPNSITSIGKSAFYGCGYLTSITIPNSVTTIGESAFLYCEGLTSITIPNSVTTIGESAFSHCTGLTSITIPNSVTRIGFQAFYGCRELNYIFIGSGIKEI
;
A
#
# COMPACT_ATOMS: atom_id res chain seq x y z
N GLY A 1 -4.13 -17.08 -7.47
CA GLY A 1 -4.24 -17.39 -6.08
C GLY A 1 -3.63 -18.73 -5.63
N CYS A 2 -2.36 -18.72 -5.21
CA CYS A 2 -1.70 -19.89 -4.60
C CYS A 2 -1.89 -19.81 -3.09
N THR A 3 -3.01 -20.34 -2.56
CA THR A 3 -3.36 -20.23 -1.14
C THR A 3 -2.38 -20.95 -0.19
N GLY A 4 -1.64 -21.95 -0.68
CA GLY A 4 -0.60 -22.64 0.10
C GLY A 4 0.77 -21.93 0.14
N LEU A 5 0.97 -20.88 -0.66
CA LEU A 5 2.26 -20.19 -0.78
C LEU A 5 2.50 -19.30 0.45
N THR A 6 3.57 -19.56 1.21
CA THR A 6 3.92 -18.79 2.41
C THR A 6 5.10 -17.83 2.18
N SER A 7 5.98 -18.16 1.24
CA SER A 7 7.13 -17.33 0.87
C SER A 7 7.53 -17.57 -0.57
N ILE A 8 8.17 -16.56 -1.18
CA ILE A 8 8.74 -16.66 -2.52
C ILE A 8 10.05 -15.88 -2.58
N THR A 9 10.98 -16.34 -3.40
CA THR A 9 12.21 -15.62 -3.71
C THR A 9 12.19 -15.18 -5.17
N ILE A 10 12.37 -13.89 -5.42
CA ILE A 10 12.50 -13.29 -6.76
C ILE A 10 13.96 -13.46 -7.20
N PRO A 11 14.24 -14.21 -8.28
CA PRO A 11 15.61 -14.44 -8.73
C PRO A 11 16.22 -13.21 -9.42
N ASN A 12 17.53 -13.27 -9.67
CA ASN A 12 18.31 -12.16 -10.21
C ASN A 12 17.94 -11.75 -11.64
N ASN A 13 17.39 -12.67 -12.45
CA ASN A 13 17.02 -12.43 -13.85
C ASN A 13 15.60 -11.86 -14.05
N VAL A 14 14.83 -11.68 -12.98
CA VAL A 14 13.50 -11.04 -13.05
C VAL A 14 13.66 -9.54 -13.16
N THR A 15 13.19 -8.97 -14.26
CA THR A 15 13.24 -7.54 -14.57
C THR A 15 11.88 -6.86 -14.53
N THR A 16 10.79 -7.64 -14.57
CA THR A 16 9.41 -7.14 -14.54
C THR A 16 8.55 -8.00 -13.65
N ILE A 17 7.77 -7.37 -12.80
CA ILE A 17 6.77 -8.00 -11.94
C ILE A 17 5.45 -7.27 -12.21
N GLU A 18 4.48 -8.01 -12.76
CA GLU A 18 3.17 -7.45 -13.09
C GLU A 18 2.34 -7.15 -11.83
N GLU A 19 1.39 -6.22 -11.98
CA GLU A 19 0.49 -5.87 -10.91
C GLU A 19 -0.32 -7.08 -10.42
N ARG A 20 -0.52 -7.14 -9.11
CA ARG A 20 -1.38 -8.16 -8.48
C ARG A 20 -0.97 -9.60 -8.79
N VAL A 21 0.29 -9.83 -9.19
CA VAL A 21 0.80 -11.18 -9.55
C VAL A 21 0.60 -12.20 -8.42
N PHE A 22 0.62 -11.76 -7.15
CA PHE A 22 0.36 -12.59 -5.97
C PHE A 22 -1.08 -12.45 -5.43
N SER A 23 -2.01 -11.92 -6.24
CA SER A 23 -3.42 -11.83 -5.83
C SER A 23 -3.96 -13.20 -5.47
N GLY A 24 -4.67 -13.27 -4.33
CA GLY A 24 -5.20 -14.52 -3.80
C GLY A 24 -4.17 -15.49 -3.19
N CYS A 25 -2.89 -15.09 -3.06
CA CYS A 25 -1.90 -15.84 -2.27
C CYS A 25 -2.08 -15.49 -0.78
N THR A 26 -3.21 -15.92 -0.22
CA THR A 26 -3.72 -15.46 1.10
C THR A 26 -2.85 -15.82 2.29
N ASN A 27 -1.90 -16.75 2.13
CA ASN A 27 -0.96 -17.14 3.17
C ASN A 27 0.47 -16.61 2.95
N LEU A 28 0.68 -15.77 1.93
CA LEU A 28 2.01 -15.21 1.64
C LEU A 28 2.45 -14.24 2.74
N LYS A 29 3.57 -14.56 3.39
CA LYS A 29 4.15 -13.79 4.51
C LYS A 29 5.42 -13.05 4.14
N SER A 30 6.13 -13.50 3.09
CA SER A 30 7.42 -12.93 2.73
C SER A 30 7.71 -13.06 1.24
N ILE A 31 8.24 -11.98 0.68
CA ILE A 31 8.82 -11.93 -0.67
C ILE A 31 10.27 -11.51 -0.50
N SER A 32 11.20 -12.45 -0.74
CA SER A 32 12.63 -12.17 -0.74
C SER A 32 13.12 -11.89 -2.15
N VAL A 33 14.17 -11.11 -2.29
CA VAL A 33 14.78 -10.81 -3.58
C VAL A 33 16.25 -11.24 -3.57
N SER A 34 16.70 -11.92 -4.63
CA SER A 34 18.11 -12.28 -4.78
C SER A 34 18.99 -11.04 -4.71
N HIS A 35 20.11 -11.11 -3.96
CA HIS A 35 21.06 -10.01 -3.79
C HIS A 35 21.50 -9.40 -5.12
N ASP A 36 21.68 -10.23 -6.14
CA ASP A 36 22.18 -9.82 -7.46
C ASP A 36 21.06 -9.33 -8.41
N ASN A 37 19.81 -9.26 -7.96
CA ASN A 37 18.75 -8.65 -8.76
C ASN A 37 19.02 -7.16 -8.90
N THR A 38 18.96 -6.63 -10.15
CA THR A 38 19.31 -5.25 -10.47
C THR A 38 18.09 -4.30 -10.47
N HIS A 39 16.86 -4.82 -10.40
CA HIS A 39 15.61 -4.06 -10.52
C HIS A 39 14.86 -3.94 -9.21
N TYR A 40 14.94 -5.01 -8.39
CA TYR A 40 14.17 -5.15 -7.16
C TYR A 40 15.06 -5.40 -5.95
N ALA A 41 14.51 -5.13 -4.79
CA ALA A 41 15.04 -5.48 -3.49
C ALA A 41 13.87 -5.82 -2.55
N ASP A 42 14.18 -6.28 -1.37
CA ASP A 42 13.19 -6.37 -0.29
C ASP A 42 13.68 -5.68 0.98
N ILE A 43 12.72 -5.31 1.81
CA ILE A 43 12.94 -4.88 3.19
C ILE A 43 12.08 -5.79 4.07
N ASP A 44 12.72 -6.65 4.84
CA ASP A 44 12.03 -7.60 5.74
C ASP A 44 10.92 -8.40 5.02
N GLY A 45 11.19 -8.83 3.78
CA GLY A 45 10.25 -9.62 3.00
C GLY A 45 9.09 -8.83 2.38
N VAL A 46 9.18 -7.51 2.29
CA VAL A 46 8.30 -6.61 1.54
C VAL A 46 9.02 -6.20 0.26
N LEU A 47 8.40 -6.43 -0.89
CA LEU A 47 9.01 -6.11 -2.19
C LEU A 47 9.09 -4.60 -2.41
N THR A 48 10.25 -4.15 -2.83
CA THR A 48 10.54 -2.75 -3.16
C THR A 48 11.26 -2.64 -4.51
N ASN A 49 11.35 -1.42 -5.06
CA ASN A 49 12.31 -1.13 -6.11
C ASN A 49 13.75 -1.31 -5.58
N LYS A 50 14.73 -1.39 -6.48
CA LYS A 50 16.14 -1.62 -6.11
C LYS A 50 16.69 -0.61 -5.10
N ASN A 51 16.28 0.64 -5.23
CA ASN A 51 16.74 1.74 -4.37
C ASN A 51 16.02 1.79 -3.00
N LYS A 52 15.04 0.90 -2.76
CA LYS A 52 14.26 0.84 -1.52
C LYS A 52 13.53 2.15 -1.21
N THR A 53 13.07 2.84 -2.26
CA THR A 53 12.31 4.10 -2.16
C THR A 53 10.83 3.95 -2.51
N GLU A 54 10.46 2.88 -3.22
CA GLU A 54 9.09 2.55 -3.56
C GLU A 54 8.70 1.19 -2.99
N LEU A 55 7.59 1.15 -2.23
CA LEU A 55 6.98 -0.09 -1.78
C LEU A 55 6.09 -0.63 -2.90
N ILE A 56 6.43 -1.80 -3.44
CA ILE A 56 5.76 -2.39 -4.61
C ILE A 56 4.71 -3.42 -4.20
N ILE A 57 5.06 -4.38 -3.32
CA ILE A 57 4.10 -5.40 -2.86
C ILE A 57 4.33 -5.70 -1.38
N TYR A 58 3.29 -5.51 -0.58
CA TYR A 58 3.20 -6.01 0.78
C TYR A 58 2.56 -7.39 0.78
N PRO A 59 3.18 -8.43 1.37
CA PRO A 59 2.63 -9.78 1.40
C PRO A 59 1.33 -9.85 2.21
N TYR A 60 0.33 -10.55 1.67
CA TYR A 60 -1.05 -10.60 2.17
C TYR A 60 -1.18 -10.98 3.65
N ALA A 61 -0.38 -11.97 4.12
CA ALA A 61 -0.43 -12.50 5.47
C ALA A 61 0.79 -12.13 6.32
N LYS A 62 1.50 -11.03 6.01
CA LYS A 62 2.74 -10.67 6.70
C LYS A 62 2.50 -10.26 8.15
N SER A 63 1.68 -9.24 8.40
CA SER A 63 1.41 -8.72 9.74
C SER A 63 0.11 -7.93 9.76
N GLN A 64 -0.55 -7.90 10.91
CA GLN A 64 -1.73 -7.04 11.14
C GLN A 64 -1.35 -5.57 11.34
N ASN A 65 -0.15 -5.31 11.85
CA ASN A 65 0.38 -3.97 12.08
C ASN A 65 1.69 -3.82 11.30
N TYR A 66 1.81 -2.74 10.54
CA TYR A 66 3.03 -2.49 9.77
C TYR A 66 3.47 -1.03 9.87
N THR A 67 4.77 -0.83 10.05
CA THR A 67 5.41 0.48 9.96
C THR A 67 6.24 0.52 8.69
N ILE A 68 5.88 1.40 7.76
CA ILE A 68 6.65 1.61 6.53
C ILE A 68 8.00 2.22 6.88
N PRO A 69 9.12 1.68 6.37
CA PRO A 69 10.45 2.24 6.62
C PRO A 69 10.63 3.67 6.08
N ASN A 70 11.42 4.48 6.76
CA ASN A 70 11.68 5.88 6.39
C ASN A 70 12.42 6.06 5.04
N SER A 71 12.99 4.99 4.47
CA SER A 71 13.56 5.03 3.13
C SER A 71 12.50 5.10 2.02
N ILE A 72 11.27 4.68 2.32
CA ILE A 72 10.17 4.67 1.34
C ILE A 72 9.64 6.09 1.17
N THR A 73 9.59 6.53 -0.08
CA THR A 73 9.07 7.85 -0.49
C THR A 73 7.75 7.75 -1.26
N SER A 74 7.42 6.55 -1.77
CA SER A 74 6.15 6.29 -2.45
C SER A 74 5.59 4.92 -2.12
N ILE A 75 4.27 4.85 -1.97
CA ILE A 75 3.51 3.61 -1.94
C ILE A 75 3.04 3.35 -3.36
N GLY A 76 3.52 2.25 -3.96
CA GLY A 76 3.28 1.92 -5.35
C GLY A 76 1.84 1.52 -5.66
N LYS A 77 1.54 1.39 -6.94
CA LYS A 77 0.23 0.91 -7.43
C LYS A 77 -0.06 -0.48 -6.89
N SER A 78 -1.27 -0.68 -6.33
CA SER A 78 -1.73 -1.95 -5.75
C SER A 78 -0.83 -2.54 -4.65
N ALA A 79 -0.01 -1.73 -3.99
CA ALA A 79 1.04 -2.20 -3.07
C ALA A 79 0.51 -3.02 -1.88
N PHE A 80 -0.67 -2.69 -1.35
CA PHE A 80 -1.37 -3.40 -0.29
C PHE A 80 -2.69 -4.03 -0.78
N TYR A 81 -2.82 -4.26 -2.08
CA TYR A 81 -4.05 -4.81 -2.65
C TYR A 81 -4.50 -6.09 -1.93
N GLY A 82 -5.74 -6.08 -1.43
CA GLY A 82 -6.35 -7.24 -0.78
C GLY A 82 -5.79 -7.60 0.59
N CYS A 83 -4.94 -6.77 1.21
CA CYS A 83 -4.37 -7.04 2.53
C CYS A 83 -5.42 -6.93 3.65
N GLY A 84 -6.44 -7.80 3.61
CA GLY A 84 -7.57 -7.80 4.54
C GLY A 84 -7.19 -8.09 6.00
N TYR A 85 -6.02 -8.65 6.27
CA TYR A 85 -5.51 -8.86 7.63
C TYR A 85 -4.81 -7.63 8.22
N LEU A 86 -4.46 -6.64 7.39
CA LEU A 86 -3.80 -5.42 7.85
C LEU A 86 -4.82 -4.55 8.61
N THR A 87 -4.62 -4.36 9.91
CA THR A 87 -5.52 -3.58 10.78
C THR A 87 -5.03 -2.17 11.03
N SER A 88 -3.71 -1.98 11.06
CA SER A 88 -3.09 -0.66 11.19
C SER A 88 -1.81 -0.53 10.39
N ILE A 89 -1.55 0.69 9.92
CA ILE A 89 -0.33 1.03 9.20
C ILE A 89 0.17 2.41 9.62
N THR A 90 1.48 2.52 9.82
CA THR A 90 2.15 3.80 10.04
C THR A 90 2.87 4.21 8.76
N ILE A 91 2.46 5.34 8.18
CA ILE A 91 3.08 5.93 7.00
C ILE A 91 4.04 7.02 7.47
N PRO A 92 5.34 6.95 7.16
CA PRO A 92 6.31 7.95 7.59
C PRO A 92 6.21 9.25 6.79
N ASN A 93 6.79 10.33 7.32
CA ASN A 93 6.84 11.63 6.65
C ASN A 93 7.74 11.67 5.40
N SER A 94 8.42 10.59 5.05
CA SER A 94 9.13 10.44 3.79
C SER A 94 8.20 10.17 2.60
N VAL A 95 7.00 9.62 2.85
CA VAL A 95 6.05 9.25 1.79
C VAL A 95 5.34 10.49 1.28
N THR A 96 5.41 10.71 -0.03
CA THR A 96 4.78 11.84 -0.73
C THR A 96 3.60 11.44 -1.59
N THR A 97 3.52 10.16 -1.97
CA THR A 97 2.50 9.65 -2.90
C THR A 97 1.92 8.33 -2.43
N ILE A 98 0.59 8.22 -2.45
CA ILE A 98 -0.16 6.99 -2.31
C ILE A 98 -0.70 6.64 -3.69
N GLY A 99 -0.24 5.51 -4.25
CA GLY A 99 -0.52 5.11 -5.63
C GLY A 99 -1.96 4.66 -5.88
N GLU A 100 -2.29 4.44 -7.15
CA GLU A 100 -3.56 3.87 -7.60
C GLU A 100 -3.81 2.51 -6.91
N SER A 101 -5.02 2.29 -6.41
CA SER A 101 -5.44 1.03 -5.77
C SER A 101 -4.52 0.56 -4.62
N ALA A 102 -3.72 1.46 -4.04
CA ALA A 102 -2.67 1.08 -3.08
C ALA A 102 -3.19 0.26 -1.90
N PHE A 103 -4.36 0.59 -1.37
CA PHE A 103 -5.04 -0.10 -0.27
C PHE A 103 -6.40 -0.69 -0.68
N LEU A 104 -6.61 -0.94 -1.97
CA LEU A 104 -7.85 -1.52 -2.47
C LEU A 104 -8.12 -2.89 -1.81
N TYR A 105 -9.32 -3.07 -1.23
CA TYR A 105 -9.74 -4.25 -0.45
C TYR A 105 -8.91 -4.51 0.83
N CYS A 106 -8.36 -3.48 1.47
CA CYS A 106 -7.81 -3.58 2.82
C CYS A 106 -8.96 -3.57 3.85
N GLU A 107 -9.78 -4.62 3.86
CA GLU A 107 -11.03 -4.69 4.60
C GLU A 107 -10.84 -4.61 6.12
N GLY A 108 -9.69 -5.07 6.63
CA GLY A 108 -9.35 -5.04 8.05
C GLY A 108 -8.81 -3.70 8.55
N LEU A 109 -8.49 -2.75 7.65
CA LEU A 109 -7.90 -1.47 8.03
C LEU A 109 -8.96 -0.58 8.70
N THR A 110 -8.81 -0.35 10.01
CA THR A 110 -9.78 0.41 10.80
C THR A 110 -9.46 1.89 10.90
N SER A 111 -8.19 2.24 10.82
CA SER A 111 -7.70 3.62 10.85
C SER A 111 -6.41 3.77 10.07
N ILE A 112 -6.21 4.95 9.51
CA ILE A 112 -4.97 5.33 8.84
C ILE A 112 -4.73 6.83 9.02
N THR A 113 -3.49 7.20 9.31
CA THR A 113 -3.06 8.59 9.35
C THR A 113 -2.26 8.91 8.09
N ILE A 114 -2.74 9.87 7.31
CA ILE A 114 -2.02 10.38 6.14
C ILE A 114 -1.08 11.50 6.60
N PRO A 115 0.24 11.34 6.45
CA PRO A 115 1.18 12.38 6.90
C PRO A 115 1.14 13.63 6.02
N ASN A 116 1.59 14.77 6.59
CA ASN A 116 1.60 16.06 5.90
C ASN A 116 2.60 16.14 4.71
N SER A 117 3.35 15.09 4.46
CA SER A 117 4.21 14.96 3.28
C SER A 117 3.46 14.48 2.04
N VAL A 118 2.30 13.81 2.21
CA VAL A 118 1.53 13.27 1.10
C VAL A 118 0.85 14.38 0.32
N THR A 119 1.08 14.41 -0.99
CA THR A 119 0.50 15.40 -1.91
C THR A 119 -0.56 14.80 -2.82
N THR A 120 -0.54 13.49 -3.04
CA THR A 120 -1.44 12.81 -3.98
C THR A 120 -1.95 11.50 -3.39
N ILE A 121 -3.26 11.29 -3.52
CA ILE A 121 -3.96 10.03 -3.26
C ILE A 121 -4.49 9.54 -4.60
N GLY A 122 -4.06 8.35 -5.03
CA GLY A 122 -4.38 7.78 -6.33
C GLY A 122 -5.84 7.34 -6.49
N GLU A 123 -6.20 6.98 -7.72
CA GLU A 123 -7.50 6.39 -8.05
C GLU A 123 -7.73 5.11 -7.24
N SER A 124 -8.93 4.93 -6.69
CA SER A 124 -9.33 3.76 -5.91
C SER A 124 -8.40 3.43 -4.73
N ALA A 125 -7.59 4.38 -4.26
CA ALA A 125 -6.50 4.11 -3.31
C ALA A 125 -6.97 3.44 -2.01
N PHE A 126 -8.15 3.76 -1.50
CA PHE A 126 -8.78 3.15 -0.31
C PHE A 126 -10.12 2.51 -0.64
N SER A 127 -10.39 2.22 -1.91
CA SER A 127 -11.66 1.62 -2.30
C SER A 127 -11.85 0.26 -1.59
N HIS A 128 -13.08 0.01 -1.13
CA HIS A 128 -13.43 -1.19 -0.36
C HIS A 128 -12.62 -1.43 0.92
N CYS A 129 -12.06 -0.39 1.56
CA CYS A 129 -11.58 -0.45 2.93
C CYS A 129 -12.81 -0.46 3.86
N THR A 130 -13.52 -1.58 3.92
CA THR A 130 -14.84 -1.66 4.59
C THR A 130 -14.78 -1.45 6.09
N GLY A 131 -13.64 -1.71 6.74
CA GLY A 131 -13.41 -1.48 8.17
C GLY A 131 -13.01 -0.06 8.54
N LEU A 132 -12.70 0.81 7.55
CA LEU A 132 -12.21 2.17 7.80
C LEU A 132 -13.36 3.06 8.32
N THR A 133 -13.23 3.57 9.55
CA THR A 133 -14.29 4.35 10.20
C THR A 133 -14.12 5.86 10.03
N SER A 134 -12.89 6.34 9.94
CA SER A 134 -12.59 7.75 9.76
C SER A 134 -11.25 7.94 9.04
N ILE A 135 -11.11 9.06 8.34
CA ILE A 135 -9.85 9.46 7.73
C ILE A 135 -9.72 10.98 7.74
N THR A 136 -8.49 11.46 7.97
CA THR A 136 -8.13 12.87 7.84
C THR A 136 -7.19 13.04 6.66
N ILE A 137 -7.60 13.83 5.69
CA ILE A 137 -6.78 14.22 4.54
C ILE A 137 -6.11 15.54 4.88
N PRO A 138 -4.78 15.60 4.97
CA PRO A 138 -4.06 16.80 5.37
C PRO A 138 -4.10 17.90 4.28
N ASN A 139 -3.75 19.13 4.67
CA ASN A 139 -3.72 20.28 3.77
C ASN A 139 -2.67 20.14 2.63
N SER A 140 -1.70 19.25 2.77
CA SER A 140 -0.69 18.98 1.74
C SER A 140 -1.25 18.26 0.52
N VAL A 141 -2.33 17.49 0.68
CA VAL A 141 -2.94 16.75 -0.43
C VAL A 141 -3.64 17.73 -1.37
N THR A 142 -3.22 17.70 -2.65
CA THR A 142 -3.77 18.55 -3.70
C THR A 142 -4.71 17.81 -4.64
N ARG A 143 -4.62 16.47 -4.68
CA ARG A 143 -5.42 15.62 -5.57
C ARG A 143 -5.87 14.34 -4.84
N ILE A 144 -7.16 14.04 -4.97
CA ILE A 144 -7.76 12.75 -4.61
C ILE A 144 -8.30 12.12 -5.89
N GLY A 145 -7.85 10.91 -6.20
CA GLY A 145 -8.22 10.20 -7.42
C GLY A 145 -9.66 9.70 -7.41
N PHE A 146 -10.18 9.41 -8.60
CA PHE A 146 -11.52 8.85 -8.81
C PHE A 146 -11.76 7.62 -7.92
N GLN A 147 -12.93 7.53 -7.30
CA GLN A 147 -13.32 6.42 -6.44
C GLN A 147 -12.37 6.11 -5.26
N ALA A 148 -11.55 7.07 -4.81
CA ALA A 148 -10.55 6.82 -3.77
C ALA A 148 -11.11 6.17 -2.51
N PHE A 149 -12.37 6.44 -2.13
CA PHE A 149 -13.06 5.89 -0.95
C PHE A 149 -14.33 5.11 -1.31
N TYR A 150 -14.46 4.65 -2.56
CA TYR A 150 -15.61 3.89 -2.98
C TYR A 150 -15.75 2.59 -2.15
N GLY A 151 -16.94 2.30 -1.66
CA GLY A 151 -17.22 1.08 -0.92
C GLY A 151 -16.67 1.03 0.52
N CYS A 152 -16.16 2.12 1.07
CA CYS A 152 -15.79 2.23 2.50
C CYS A 152 -17.08 2.33 3.35
N ARG A 153 -17.71 1.18 3.64
CA ARG A 153 -19.07 1.14 4.19
C ARG A 153 -19.19 1.65 5.63
N GLU A 154 -18.13 1.51 6.43
CA GLU A 154 -18.08 1.97 7.82
C GLU A 154 -17.53 3.39 7.95
N LEU A 155 -17.20 4.06 6.84
CA LEU A 155 -16.60 5.39 6.85
C LEU A 155 -17.66 6.44 7.21
N ASN A 156 -17.62 6.88 8.46
CA ASN A 156 -18.60 7.84 9.02
C ASN A 156 -18.09 9.28 8.97
N TYR A 157 -16.77 9.49 8.86
CA TYR A 157 -16.18 10.80 8.92
C TYR A 157 -14.97 10.92 8.01
N ILE A 158 -15.00 11.95 7.15
CA ILE A 158 -13.83 12.36 6.35
C ILE A 158 -13.60 13.85 6.62
N PHE A 159 -12.41 14.18 7.12
CA PHE A 159 -11.94 15.57 7.12
C PHE A 159 -11.09 15.78 5.87
N ILE A 160 -11.41 16.80 5.08
CA ILE A 160 -10.66 17.16 3.87
C ILE A 160 -9.97 18.50 4.10
N GLY A 161 -8.65 18.49 4.07
CA GLY A 161 -7.83 19.69 4.21
C GLY A 161 -8.04 20.68 3.04
N SER A 162 -7.69 21.91 3.28
CA SER A 162 -7.92 23.04 2.34
C SER A 162 -7.01 23.02 1.11
N GLY A 163 -6.07 22.09 1.00
CA GLY A 163 -5.13 22.00 -0.13
C GLY A 163 -5.71 21.39 -1.41
N ILE A 164 -6.86 20.73 -1.31
CA ILE A 164 -7.47 20.01 -2.44
C ILE A 164 -7.83 20.96 -3.57
N LYS A 165 -7.38 20.60 -4.77
CA LYS A 165 -7.67 21.32 -6.03
C LYS A 165 -8.49 20.45 -6.99
N GLU A 166 -8.45 19.14 -6.81
CA GLU A 166 -9.08 18.15 -7.69
C GLU A 166 -9.58 16.94 -6.88
N ILE A 167 -10.86 16.57 -7.09
CA ILE A 167 -11.52 15.39 -6.52
C ILE A 167 -12.18 14.59 -7.65
#